data_caa93f6ff9cd445c2ff556231653526c
#
_entry.id   caa93f6ff9cd445c2ff556231653526c
#
_cell.length_a   1.000
_cell.length_b   1.000
_cell.length_c   1.000
_cell.angle_alpha   90.00
_cell.angle_beta   90.00
_cell.angle_gamma   90.00
#
_symmetry.space_group_name_H-M   'P 1'
#
loop_
_entity.id
_entity.type
_entity.pdbx_description
1 polymer ?
#
loop_
_entity_poly.entity_id
_entity_poly.type
_entity_poly.pdbx_seq_one_letter_code
_entity_poly.pdbx_strand_id
1 'polypeptide(L)'
;MKNIDLTEVLAAARGEVPADIVLKGGCIFNSFTGEWEIGDVAIVGETIAGIGSYSGKKEIDVTGKYVTPGLMDSHLHIESTMVAPRELAKILLLNGITTIFADPHEIANVLGTAGIELMLTETEAIPLDVFFMLPSCVPATEMETSGTVLTAAKLEPLVSHPRVLGLGEMMNYPGTINAAAAVLDKLALAGCSLCDGHAPGVSGKALNAYLAAGISSDHEATTADEAMEKLRRGAYLMLREASGAHNLLALLPAVTPLNCRRCCLATDDRHLDELVSEGSINYLIEIGTAHGYPVEQLLQMATLNTAERFRLYDRGALAPGYKADICVFNNLVNFQPQLVLKNGVVIVNKQKLLWQSPPLLKDPENTMHLEDVREQQLRLPVMNGRKARVIRIVPEQILTETEYVQPKAEAGFVVSDTERDILKLAVWERHGSNGNTGVGLVRGFGLQRGALASTVAHDSHNLIVVGVDDQDMLTAAVALQEAGGGLAVVADGEVKAMLPLPLAGLMSDQNTEFVQHKLQQLNFWTAELGVPENVNAFNCLSFLTLPVIPSLRLSDKGLVDVGKFAIVDLWE
;
A
#
# COMPACT_ATOMS: atom_id res chain seq x y z
N MET A 1 2.63 27.08 -7.44
CA MET A 1 3.98 27.60 -7.07
C MET A 1 3.79 28.95 -6.41
N LYS A 2 4.13 29.09 -5.11
CA LYS A 2 4.31 30.41 -4.53
C LYS A 2 5.36 31.13 -5.39
N ASN A 3 5.18 32.42 -5.63
CA ASN A 3 6.15 33.23 -6.39
C ASN A 3 7.51 33.16 -5.68
N ILE A 4 8.39 32.26 -6.15
CA ILE A 4 9.80 32.24 -5.71
C ILE A 4 10.41 33.51 -6.27
N ASP A 5 10.97 34.36 -5.40
CA ASP A 5 11.75 35.51 -5.88
C ASP A 5 13.10 35.00 -6.45
N LEU A 6 13.08 34.73 -7.74
CA LEU A 6 14.26 34.28 -8.47
C LEU A 6 15.46 35.23 -8.29
N THR A 7 15.22 36.51 -8.03
CA THR A 7 16.28 37.50 -7.80
C THR A 7 17.08 37.15 -6.54
N GLU A 8 16.39 36.80 -5.45
CA GLU A 8 17.02 36.40 -4.18
C GLU A 8 17.75 35.05 -4.33
N VAL A 9 17.10 34.06 -4.97
CA VAL A 9 17.73 32.74 -5.24
C VAL A 9 19.01 32.90 -6.05
N LEU A 10 18.99 33.68 -7.13
CA LEU A 10 20.16 33.90 -8.00
C LEU A 10 21.27 34.68 -7.28
N ALA A 11 20.94 35.70 -6.47
CA ALA A 11 21.93 36.44 -5.70
C ALA A 11 22.62 35.55 -4.64
N ALA A 12 21.85 34.70 -3.96
CA ALA A 12 22.40 33.73 -3.02
C ALA A 12 23.24 32.66 -3.74
N ALA A 13 22.79 32.17 -4.90
CA ALA A 13 23.54 31.20 -5.71
C ALA A 13 24.92 31.73 -6.16
N ARG A 14 25.03 33.04 -6.43
CA ARG A 14 26.30 33.71 -6.74
C ARG A 14 27.11 34.07 -5.50
N GLY A 15 26.58 33.85 -4.28
CA GLY A 15 27.23 34.21 -3.03
C GLY A 15 27.22 35.71 -2.72
N GLU A 16 26.39 36.50 -3.38
CA GLU A 16 26.29 37.96 -3.18
C GLU A 16 25.51 38.30 -1.90
N VAL A 17 24.57 37.44 -1.50
CA VAL A 17 23.78 37.55 -0.28
C VAL A 17 23.78 36.21 0.47
N PRO A 18 23.64 36.20 1.81
CA PRO A 18 23.54 34.96 2.56
C PRO A 18 22.20 34.22 2.21
N ALA A 19 22.26 32.91 2.05
CA ALA A 19 21.07 32.08 1.91
C ALA A 19 20.23 32.06 3.21
N ASP A 20 18.97 31.66 3.16
CA ASP A 20 18.13 31.57 4.37
C ASP A 20 18.65 30.50 5.32
N ILE A 21 18.96 29.30 4.78
CA ILE A 21 19.57 28.20 5.53
C ILE A 21 20.75 27.65 4.73
N VAL A 22 21.83 27.33 5.45
CA VAL A 22 22.97 26.58 4.88
C VAL A 22 23.24 25.36 5.75
N LEU A 23 23.22 24.17 5.13
CA LEU A 23 23.77 22.96 5.72
C LEU A 23 25.27 22.94 5.48
N LYS A 24 26.08 23.03 6.56
CA LYS A 24 27.53 23.26 6.49
C LYS A 24 28.33 21.96 6.50
N GLY A 25 29.23 21.81 5.53
CA GLY A 25 30.30 20.82 5.57
C GLY A 25 29.88 19.35 5.49
N GLY A 26 28.73 19.07 4.90
CA GLY A 26 28.19 17.72 4.75
C GLY A 26 28.87 16.91 3.63
N CYS A 27 28.78 15.58 3.72
CA CYS A 27 29.07 14.65 2.63
C CYS A 27 27.79 14.51 1.79
N ILE A 28 27.73 15.19 0.66
CA ILE A 28 26.53 15.41 -0.17
C ILE A 28 26.46 14.34 -1.24
N PHE A 29 25.31 13.66 -1.35
CA PHE A 29 25.05 12.70 -2.42
C PHE A 29 24.62 13.40 -3.71
N ASN A 30 25.39 13.24 -4.76
CA ASN A 30 25.04 13.67 -6.10
C ASN A 30 24.26 12.56 -6.82
N SER A 31 22.94 12.68 -6.89
CA SER A 31 22.08 11.65 -7.49
C SER A 31 22.31 11.47 -9.00
N PHE A 32 22.85 12.45 -9.70
CA PHE A 32 23.10 12.38 -11.14
C PHE A 32 24.33 11.54 -11.49
N THR A 33 25.40 11.64 -10.67
CA THR A 33 26.69 10.97 -10.92
C THR A 33 26.92 9.75 -10.04
N GLY A 34 26.15 9.61 -8.93
CA GLY A 34 26.34 8.57 -7.91
C GLY A 34 27.56 8.82 -7.01
N GLU A 35 28.07 10.05 -6.98
CA GLU A 35 29.27 10.43 -6.22
C GLU A 35 28.91 11.13 -4.91
N TRP A 36 29.88 11.15 -4.00
CA TRP A 36 29.81 11.90 -2.75
C TRP A 36 30.81 13.09 -2.80
N GLU A 37 30.33 14.28 -2.45
CA GLU A 37 31.16 15.49 -2.40
C GLU A 37 31.05 16.19 -1.05
N ILE A 38 32.14 16.79 -0.56
CA ILE A 38 32.11 17.59 0.68
C ILE A 38 31.78 19.03 0.33
N GLY A 39 30.74 19.58 0.95
CA GLY A 39 30.32 20.95 0.68
C GLY A 39 29.17 21.41 1.55
N ASP A 40 28.72 22.63 1.25
CA ASP A 40 27.54 23.23 1.85
C ASP A 40 26.34 23.10 0.89
N VAL A 41 25.14 23.01 1.44
CA VAL A 41 23.87 23.14 0.69
C VAL A 41 23.22 24.47 1.08
N ALA A 42 23.16 25.41 0.14
CA ALA A 42 22.51 26.70 0.34
C ALA A 42 21.04 26.66 -0.08
N ILE A 43 20.14 27.15 0.77
CA ILE A 43 18.68 27.08 0.60
C ILE A 43 18.09 28.47 0.72
N VAL A 44 17.23 28.85 -0.23
CA VAL A 44 16.42 30.08 -0.22
C VAL A 44 14.95 29.71 -0.38
N GLY A 45 14.14 30.00 0.65
CA GLY A 45 12.76 29.55 0.69
C GLY A 45 12.64 28.04 0.55
N GLU A 46 11.95 27.58 -0.51
CA GLU A 46 11.72 26.15 -0.80
C GLU A 46 12.78 25.55 -1.75
N THR A 47 13.77 26.34 -2.19
CA THR A 47 14.66 26.00 -3.30
C THR A 47 16.11 25.87 -2.87
N ILE A 48 16.82 24.87 -3.38
CA ILE A 48 18.27 24.78 -3.28
C ILE A 48 18.88 25.85 -4.20
N ALA A 49 19.59 26.82 -3.64
CA ALA A 49 20.26 27.86 -4.39
C ALA A 49 21.62 27.40 -4.94
N GLY A 50 22.34 26.54 -4.19
CA GLY A 50 23.65 26.07 -4.64
C GLY A 50 24.29 25.03 -3.73
N ILE A 51 25.30 24.34 -4.31
CA ILE A 51 26.20 23.41 -3.63
C ILE A 51 27.60 23.98 -3.70
N GLY A 52 28.36 23.96 -2.59
CA GLY A 52 29.72 24.47 -2.59
C GLY A 52 30.12 25.11 -1.27
N SER A 53 30.52 26.39 -1.26
CA SER A 53 30.85 27.14 -0.05
C SER A 53 29.97 28.38 0.04
N TYR A 54 29.09 28.43 1.03
CA TYR A 54 28.07 29.45 1.18
C TYR A 54 27.99 29.99 2.61
N SER A 55 27.46 31.20 2.78
CA SER A 55 27.04 31.76 4.06
C SER A 55 25.51 31.79 4.17
N GLY A 56 24.97 31.57 5.35
CA GLY A 56 23.54 31.56 5.60
C GLY A 56 23.10 32.48 6.74
N LYS A 57 21.86 33.00 6.69
CA LYS A 57 21.20 33.65 7.82
C LYS A 57 21.09 32.67 9.01
N LYS A 58 20.88 31.41 8.73
CA LYS A 58 20.92 30.28 9.66
C LYS A 58 21.85 29.20 9.12
N GLU A 59 22.83 28.81 9.91
CA GLU A 59 23.75 27.73 9.56
C GLU A 59 23.53 26.51 10.44
N ILE A 60 23.49 25.33 9.83
CA ILE A 60 23.32 24.04 10.50
C ILE A 60 24.56 23.20 10.18
N ASP A 61 25.36 22.90 11.21
CA ASP A 61 26.55 22.07 11.06
C ASP A 61 26.15 20.59 10.83
N VAL A 62 26.53 20.09 9.66
CA VAL A 62 26.34 18.68 9.25
C VAL A 62 27.69 18.03 8.88
N THR A 63 28.79 18.58 9.40
CA THR A 63 30.14 18.05 9.22
C THR A 63 30.21 16.58 9.67
N GLY A 64 30.76 15.72 8.80
CA GLY A 64 30.87 14.29 9.04
C GLY A 64 29.55 13.51 8.91
N LYS A 65 28.49 14.15 8.42
CA LYS A 65 27.20 13.52 8.15
C LYS A 65 26.95 13.42 6.64
N TYR A 66 26.07 12.50 6.27
CA TYR A 66 25.66 12.25 4.90
C TYR A 66 24.38 13.03 4.60
N VAL A 67 24.40 13.80 3.52
CA VAL A 67 23.28 14.64 3.08
C VAL A 67 22.73 14.09 1.77
N THR A 68 21.49 13.70 1.73
CA THR A 68 20.81 13.13 0.55
C THR A 68 19.54 13.89 0.22
N PRO A 69 18.98 13.77 -0.99
CA PRO A 69 17.60 14.19 -1.23
C PRO A 69 16.65 13.45 -0.29
N GLY A 70 15.48 14.03 -0.05
CA GLY A 70 14.39 13.34 0.61
C GLY A 70 13.97 12.08 -0.16
N LEU A 71 13.72 11.00 0.58
CA LEU A 71 13.36 9.71 -0.01
C LEU A 71 11.95 9.74 -0.59
N MET A 72 11.71 8.88 -1.57
CA MET A 72 10.43 8.76 -2.29
C MET A 72 9.98 7.32 -2.33
N ASP A 73 8.70 7.10 -2.05
CA ASP A 73 8.04 5.81 -2.24
C ASP A 73 7.27 5.79 -3.55
N SER A 74 7.67 4.91 -4.47
CA SER A 74 7.17 4.93 -5.85
C SER A 74 5.79 4.29 -6.02
N HIS A 75 5.30 3.55 -5.02
CA HIS A 75 3.97 2.93 -5.03
C HIS A 75 3.58 2.47 -3.64
N LEU A 76 2.43 2.92 -3.17
CA LEU A 76 1.85 2.46 -1.90
C LEU A 76 0.33 2.69 -1.84
N HIS A 77 -0.30 1.97 -0.90
CA HIS A 77 -1.69 2.17 -0.48
C HIS A 77 -1.71 2.76 0.93
N ILE A 78 -2.17 4.01 1.05
CA ILE A 78 -2.24 4.68 2.36
C ILE A 78 -3.15 3.90 3.31
N GLU A 79 -4.23 3.36 2.79
CA GLU A 79 -5.27 2.63 3.49
C GLU A 79 -4.75 1.37 4.18
N SER A 80 -3.79 0.67 3.59
CA SER A 80 -3.17 -0.54 4.13
C SER A 80 -2.43 -0.31 5.45
N THR A 81 -2.10 0.95 5.74
CA THR A 81 -1.52 1.35 7.03
C THR A 81 -2.55 1.45 8.15
N MET A 82 -3.85 1.43 7.85
CA MET A 82 -4.98 1.59 8.78
C MET A 82 -4.99 2.91 9.56
N VAL A 83 -4.17 3.89 9.20
CA VAL A 83 -4.15 5.24 9.80
C VAL A 83 -4.50 6.31 8.76
N ALA A 84 -5.10 7.40 9.21
CA ALA A 84 -5.40 8.52 8.34
C ALA A 84 -4.12 9.11 7.72
N PRO A 85 -4.18 9.72 6.52
CA PRO A 85 -3.01 10.26 5.82
C PRO A 85 -2.12 11.18 6.66
N ARG A 86 -2.71 11.98 7.55
CA ARG A 86 -1.98 12.85 8.47
C ARG A 86 -1.14 12.11 9.51
N GLU A 87 -1.59 10.93 9.93
CA GLU A 87 -0.85 10.09 10.88
C GLU A 87 0.28 9.33 10.17
N LEU A 88 -0.01 8.80 8.99
CA LEU A 88 1.00 8.19 8.13
C LEU A 88 2.13 9.17 7.82
N ALA A 89 1.82 10.44 7.51
CA ALA A 89 2.81 11.46 7.23
C ALA A 89 3.84 11.64 8.37
N LYS A 90 3.43 11.49 9.65
CA LYS A 90 4.37 11.56 10.78
C LYS A 90 5.43 10.47 10.70
N ILE A 91 5.01 9.24 10.41
CA ILE A 91 5.90 8.07 10.34
C ILE A 91 6.84 8.21 9.15
N LEU A 92 6.29 8.53 7.98
CA LEU A 92 7.06 8.67 6.75
C LEU A 92 8.13 9.77 6.87
N LEU A 93 7.76 10.94 7.40
CA LEU A 93 8.70 12.04 7.61
C LEU A 93 9.80 11.69 8.62
N LEU A 94 9.49 10.97 9.69
CA LEU A 94 10.49 10.46 10.65
C LEU A 94 11.47 9.50 9.99
N ASN A 95 11.04 8.79 8.95
CA ASN A 95 11.85 7.88 8.14
C ASN A 95 12.51 8.54 6.91
N GLY A 96 12.34 9.86 6.74
CA GLY A 96 12.98 10.63 5.67
C GLY A 96 12.24 10.59 4.32
N ILE A 97 11.04 10.00 4.27
CA ILE A 97 10.22 10.03 3.07
C ILE A 97 9.53 11.40 2.97
N THR A 98 9.74 12.10 1.86
CA THR A 98 9.21 13.44 1.60
C THR A 98 8.22 13.51 0.47
N THR A 99 8.12 12.43 -0.31
CA THR A 99 7.20 12.31 -1.46
C THR A 99 6.73 10.87 -1.57
N ILE A 100 5.43 10.68 -1.83
CA ILE A 100 4.83 9.36 -2.08
C ILE A 100 3.92 9.40 -3.31
N PHE A 101 3.76 8.23 -3.94
CA PHE A 101 2.86 8.00 -5.07
C PHE A 101 1.84 6.96 -4.66
N ALA A 102 0.63 7.41 -4.36
CA ALA A 102 -0.44 6.58 -3.82
C ALA A 102 -1.45 6.17 -4.91
N ASP A 103 -1.86 4.91 -4.88
CA ASP A 103 -3.03 4.43 -5.62
C ASP A 103 -4.19 4.24 -4.62
N PRO A 104 -5.22 5.11 -4.62
CA PRO A 104 -6.29 5.07 -3.64
C PRO A 104 -7.43 4.13 -4.08
N HIS A 105 -7.11 2.97 -4.69
CA HIS A 105 -8.15 2.06 -5.17
C HIS A 105 -8.94 1.40 -4.03
N GLU A 106 -8.31 1.23 -2.87
CA GLU A 106 -8.92 0.67 -1.69
C GLU A 106 -10.14 1.49 -1.23
N ILE A 107 -9.92 2.77 -0.93
CA ILE A 107 -11.02 3.67 -0.53
C ILE A 107 -11.98 3.93 -1.70
N ALA A 108 -11.49 3.89 -2.94
CA ALA A 108 -12.33 4.03 -4.12
C ALA A 108 -13.29 2.84 -4.33
N ASN A 109 -12.91 1.64 -3.89
CA ASN A 109 -13.81 0.48 -3.87
C ASN A 109 -14.98 0.68 -2.90
N VAL A 110 -14.81 1.49 -1.87
CA VAL A 110 -15.86 1.77 -0.88
C VAL A 110 -16.68 3.01 -1.26
N LEU A 111 -16.00 4.14 -1.51
CA LEU A 111 -16.62 5.47 -1.66
C LEU A 111 -16.58 6.03 -3.10
N GLY A 112 -16.00 5.30 -4.05
CA GLY A 112 -15.88 5.78 -5.43
C GLY A 112 -14.99 7.00 -5.56
N THR A 113 -15.38 7.93 -6.42
CA THR A 113 -14.65 9.20 -6.61
C THR A 113 -14.63 10.06 -5.36
N ALA A 114 -15.66 9.98 -4.50
CA ALA A 114 -15.67 10.70 -3.22
C ALA A 114 -14.54 10.24 -2.28
N GLY A 115 -14.14 8.96 -2.33
CA GLY A 115 -12.99 8.44 -1.62
C GLY A 115 -11.67 9.03 -2.13
N ILE A 116 -11.52 9.13 -3.45
CA ILE A 116 -10.34 9.76 -4.07
C ILE A 116 -10.26 11.24 -3.70
N GLU A 117 -11.38 11.96 -3.75
CA GLU A 117 -11.47 13.38 -3.37
C GLU A 117 -11.18 13.58 -1.87
N LEU A 118 -11.61 12.66 -1.01
CA LEU A 118 -11.28 12.66 0.42
C LEU A 118 -9.77 12.53 0.62
N MET A 119 -9.11 11.57 -0.03
CA MET A 119 -7.65 11.40 0.06
C MET A 119 -6.89 12.61 -0.46
N LEU A 120 -7.33 13.20 -1.57
CA LEU A 120 -6.78 14.46 -2.08
C LEU A 120 -6.90 15.59 -1.06
N THR A 121 -8.05 15.71 -0.40
CA THR A 121 -8.31 16.77 0.58
C THR A 121 -7.50 16.58 1.86
N GLU A 122 -7.53 15.38 2.45
CA GLU A 122 -6.83 15.06 3.71
C GLU A 122 -5.29 15.17 3.59
N THR A 123 -4.76 15.06 2.36
CA THR A 123 -3.32 15.20 2.08
C THR A 123 -2.89 16.60 1.65
N GLU A 124 -3.78 17.60 1.60
CA GLU A 124 -3.42 18.95 1.14
C GLU A 124 -2.59 19.72 2.18
N ALA A 125 -2.92 19.56 3.46
CA ALA A 125 -2.33 20.36 4.55
C ALA A 125 -1.16 19.66 5.28
N ILE A 126 -0.68 18.53 4.77
CA ILE A 126 0.45 17.80 5.38
C ILE A 126 1.78 18.20 4.71
N PRO A 127 2.92 18.21 5.45
CA PRO A 127 4.24 18.51 4.88
C PRO A 127 4.87 17.28 4.21
N LEU A 128 4.11 16.59 3.37
CA LEU A 128 4.49 15.45 2.57
C LEU A 128 3.89 15.67 1.17
N ASP A 129 4.67 15.56 0.12
CA ASP A 129 4.10 15.59 -1.22
C ASP A 129 3.42 14.24 -1.51
N VAL A 130 2.11 14.27 -1.67
CA VAL A 130 1.32 13.08 -2.04
C VAL A 130 0.77 13.27 -3.44
N PHE A 131 1.23 12.44 -4.35
CA PHE A 131 0.71 12.32 -5.71
C PHE A 131 -0.15 11.08 -5.83
N PHE A 132 -1.16 11.15 -6.69
CA PHE A 132 -2.12 10.08 -6.85
C PHE A 132 -2.11 9.53 -8.28
N MET A 133 -2.21 8.21 -8.34
CA MET A 133 -2.52 7.47 -9.57
C MET A 133 -3.99 7.06 -9.48
N LEU A 134 -4.82 7.40 -10.49
CA LEU A 134 -6.25 7.09 -10.47
C LEU A 134 -6.48 5.59 -10.56
N PRO A 135 -7.36 5.01 -9.73
CA PRO A 135 -7.63 3.58 -9.73
C PRO A 135 -8.10 3.04 -11.09
N SER A 136 -7.42 2.03 -11.59
CA SER A 136 -7.74 1.40 -12.87
C SER A 136 -8.84 0.33 -12.76
N CYS A 137 -8.90 -0.36 -11.62
CA CYS A 137 -9.71 -1.56 -11.41
C CYS A 137 -10.57 -1.44 -10.15
N VAL A 138 -11.77 -0.88 -10.27
CA VAL A 138 -12.78 -0.79 -9.20
C VAL A 138 -14.13 -1.20 -9.76
N PRO A 139 -14.66 -2.37 -9.36
CA PRO A 139 -13.99 -3.46 -8.63
C PRO A 139 -12.86 -4.12 -9.46
N ALA A 140 -12.06 -4.97 -8.82
CA ALA A 140 -11.02 -5.73 -9.51
C ALA A 140 -11.63 -6.69 -10.53
N THR A 141 -12.76 -7.33 -10.20
CA THR A 141 -13.51 -8.23 -11.10
C THR A 141 -15.02 -8.07 -10.97
N GLU A 142 -15.78 -8.65 -11.92
CA GLU A 142 -17.24 -8.77 -11.84
C GLU A 142 -17.71 -9.87 -10.86
N MET A 143 -16.79 -10.65 -10.31
CA MET A 143 -17.09 -11.76 -9.39
C MET A 143 -17.23 -11.33 -7.92
N GLU A 144 -17.20 -10.04 -7.66
CA GLU A 144 -17.38 -9.41 -6.34
C GLU A 144 -18.25 -8.17 -6.45
N THR A 145 -18.72 -7.66 -5.31
CA THR A 145 -19.47 -6.41 -5.24
C THR A 145 -18.67 -5.38 -4.47
N SER A 146 -18.39 -4.24 -5.10
CA SER A 146 -17.80 -3.06 -4.44
C SER A 146 -18.84 -1.95 -4.25
N GLY A 147 -18.50 -0.90 -3.51
CA GLY A 147 -19.38 0.26 -3.29
C GLY A 147 -19.69 1.02 -4.57
N THR A 148 -18.86 0.86 -5.60
CA THR A 148 -19.10 1.46 -6.93
C THR A 148 -18.37 0.72 -8.04
N VAL A 149 -18.79 1.00 -9.28
CA VAL A 149 -18.00 0.67 -10.48
C VAL A 149 -17.43 1.97 -11.02
N LEU A 150 -16.09 2.11 -11.03
CA LEU A 150 -15.41 3.26 -11.61
C LEU A 150 -15.20 3.05 -13.13
N THR A 151 -15.94 3.79 -13.92
CA THR A 151 -15.76 3.88 -15.38
C THR A 151 -14.82 5.01 -15.73
N ALA A 152 -14.32 5.04 -16.97
CA ALA A 152 -13.54 6.16 -17.50
C ALA A 152 -14.25 7.51 -17.31
N ALA A 153 -15.54 7.59 -17.61
CA ALA A 153 -16.33 8.81 -17.45
C ALA A 153 -16.41 9.33 -16.01
N LYS A 154 -16.39 8.44 -15.01
CA LYS A 154 -16.36 8.84 -13.60
C LYS A 154 -14.98 9.37 -13.16
N LEU A 155 -13.90 8.88 -13.75
CA LEU A 155 -12.52 9.29 -13.43
C LEU A 155 -12.10 10.57 -14.20
N GLU A 156 -12.68 10.83 -15.37
CA GLU A 156 -12.31 11.95 -16.25
C GLU A 156 -12.20 13.31 -15.52
N PRO A 157 -13.14 13.71 -14.63
CA PRO A 157 -13.06 14.98 -13.92
C PRO A 157 -11.79 15.13 -13.04
N LEU A 158 -11.23 14.02 -12.56
CA LEU A 158 -10.07 14.00 -11.67
C LEU A 158 -8.73 14.06 -12.40
N VAL A 159 -8.69 13.71 -13.69
CA VAL A 159 -7.45 13.65 -14.50
C VAL A 159 -6.70 14.98 -14.54
N SER A 160 -7.42 16.12 -14.49
CA SER A 160 -6.81 17.45 -14.53
C SER A 160 -6.31 17.97 -13.18
N HIS A 161 -6.52 17.23 -12.10
CA HIS A 161 -6.06 17.64 -10.76
C HIS A 161 -4.51 17.63 -10.71
N PRO A 162 -3.86 18.72 -10.20
CA PRO A 162 -2.39 18.86 -10.30
C PRO A 162 -1.59 17.80 -9.53
N ARG A 163 -2.20 17.08 -8.59
CA ARG A 163 -1.58 15.97 -7.88
C ARG A 163 -1.97 14.59 -8.42
N VAL A 164 -2.75 14.52 -9.49
CA VAL A 164 -3.06 13.30 -10.22
C VAL A 164 -2.09 13.19 -11.39
N LEU A 165 -1.29 12.12 -11.44
CA LEU A 165 -0.23 11.98 -12.44
C LEU A 165 -0.58 11.01 -13.56
N GLY A 166 -1.52 10.11 -13.34
CA GLY A 166 -1.88 9.10 -14.31
C GLY A 166 -2.88 8.09 -13.80
N LEU A 167 -2.89 6.93 -14.45
CA LEU A 167 -3.69 5.77 -14.07
C LEU A 167 -2.86 4.83 -13.20
N GLY A 168 -3.44 4.38 -12.11
CA GLY A 168 -2.85 3.43 -11.16
C GLY A 168 -2.70 2.03 -11.73
N GLU A 169 -2.32 1.13 -10.87
CA GLU A 169 -1.96 -0.23 -11.24
C GLU A 169 -3.05 -0.94 -12.05
N MET A 170 -2.67 -1.41 -13.24
CA MET A 170 -3.57 -2.08 -14.17
C MET A 170 -3.66 -3.57 -13.84
N MET A 171 -4.42 -3.93 -12.78
CA MET A 171 -4.61 -5.30 -12.32
C MET A 171 -5.36 -6.18 -13.33
N ASN A 172 -6.24 -5.59 -14.15
CA ASN A 172 -6.93 -6.34 -15.20
C ASN A 172 -6.02 -6.54 -16.44
N TYR A 173 -4.86 -7.19 -16.23
CA TYR A 173 -3.97 -7.53 -17.34
C TYR A 173 -4.62 -8.48 -18.37
N PRO A 174 -5.50 -9.45 -18.02
CA PRO A 174 -6.20 -10.24 -19.03
C PRO A 174 -7.09 -9.37 -19.93
N GLY A 175 -7.85 -8.44 -19.35
CA GLY A 175 -8.67 -7.49 -20.11
C GLY A 175 -7.83 -6.55 -20.99
N THR A 176 -6.67 -6.12 -20.50
CA THR A 176 -5.73 -5.30 -21.28
C THR A 176 -5.19 -6.07 -22.48
N ILE A 177 -4.69 -7.29 -22.26
CA ILE A 177 -4.10 -8.15 -23.30
C ILE A 177 -5.14 -8.51 -24.38
N ASN A 178 -6.40 -8.73 -23.97
CA ASN A 178 -7.51 -9.08 -24.87
C ASN A 178 -8.30 -7.86 -25.39
N ALA A 179 -7.81 -6.63 -25.14
CA ALA A 179 -8.39 -5.40 -25.61
C ALA A 179 -9.86 -5.19 -25.18
N ALA A 180 -10.19 -5.49 -23.92
CA ALA A 180 -11.52 -5.27 -23.37
C ALA A 180 -11.89 -3.77 -23.41
N ALA A 181 -13.05 -3.43 -23.98
CA ALA A 181 -13.44 -2.04 -24.24
C ALA A 181 -13.37 -1.14 -22.99
N ALA A 182 -13.91 -1.61 -21.86
CA ALA A 182 -13.89 -0.85 -20.60
C ALA A 182 -12.48 -0.57 -20.07
N VAL A 183 -11.50 -1.46 -20.34
CA VAL A 183 -10.10 -1.25 -20.00
C VAL A 183 -9.45 -0.24 -20.94
N LEU A 184 -9.70 -0.38 -22.25
CA LEU A 184 -9.19 0.57 -23.25
C LEU A 184 -9.71 1.99 -23.03
N ASP A 185 -10.98 2.14 -22.63
CA ASP A 185 -11.57 3.44 -22.28
C ASP A 185 -10.82 4.12 -21.13
N LYS A 186 -10.41 3.35 -20.10
CA LYS A 186 -9.60 3.88 -18.99
C LYS A 186 -8.18 4.22 -19.42
N LEU A 187 -7.54 3.36 -20.21
CA LEU A 187 -6.21 3.63 -20.76
C LEU A 187 -6.20 4.88 -21.65
N ALA A 188 -7.30 5.15 -22.37
CA ALA A 188 -7.46 6.37 -23.16
C ALA A 188 -7.50 7.64 -22.32
N LEU A 189 -8.01 7.59 -21.07
CA LEU A 189 -7.95 8.72 -20.12
C LEU A 189 -6.52 9.09 -19.76
N ALA A 190 -5.65 8.09 -19.55
CA ALA A 190 -4.24 8.34 -19.26
C ALA A 190 -3.57 9.10 -20.41
N GLY A 191 -3.99 8.90 -21.67
CA GLY A 191 -3.50 9.59 -22.84
C GLY A 191 -1.97 9.52 -22.95
N CYS A 192 -1.30 10.69 -22.82
CA CYS A 192 0.16 10.77 -22.72
C CYS A 192 0.67 10.77 -21.27
N SER A 193 -0.19 10.53 -20.30
CA SER A 193 0.14 10.46 -18.88
C SER A 193 0.83 9.14 -18.52
N LEU A 194 0.98 8.89 -17.24
CA LEU A 194 1.58 7.66 -16.74
C LEU A 194 0.51 6.60 -16.54
N CYS A 195 0.87 5.33 -16.73
CA CYS A 195 0.05 4.19 -16.35
C CYS A 195 0.93 3.17 -15.64
N ASP A 196 0.58 2.85 -14.40
CA ASP A 196 1.28 1.84 -13.63
C ASP A 196 0.73 0.44 -13.92
N GLY A 197 1.56 -0.55 -13.72
CA GLY A 197 1.25 -1.94 -14.00
C GLY A 197 1.24 -2.82 -12.77
N HIS A 198 0.44 -3.88 -12.89
CA HIS A 198 0.30 -4.98 -11.95
C HIS A 198 0.12 -6.25 -12.77
N ALA A 199 1.22 -6.96 -13.03
CA ALA A 199 1.21 -8.08 -13.98
C ALA A 199 2.06 -9.26 -13.48
N PRO A 200 1.63 -9.95 -12.38
CA PRO A 200 2.35 -11.08 -11.82
C PRO A 200 2.44 -12.23 -12.84
N GLY A 201 3.66 -12.72 -13.10
CA GLY A 201 3.92 -13.84 -13.98
C GLY A 201 3.65 -13.61 -15.48
N VAL A 202 3.26 -12.41 -15.89
CA VAL A 202 3.01 -12.11 -17.31
C VAL A 202 4.32 -12.00 -18.07
N SER A 203 4.46 -12.77 -19.16
CA SER A 203 5.70 -12.93 -19.92
C SER A 203 5.45 -13.03 -21.44
N GLY A 204 6.51 -13.01 -22.24
CA GLY A 204 6.48 -13.26 -23.68
C GLY A 204 5.58 -12.29 -24.45
N LYS A 205 4.70 -12.85 -25.30
CA LYS A 205 3.79 -12.05 -26.14
C LYS A 205 2.71 -11.34 -25.32
N ALA A 206 2.27 -11.94 -24.21
CA ALA A 206 1.31 -11.34 -23.29
C ALA A 206 1.90 -10.08 -22.66
N LEU A 207 3.15 -10.13 -22.19
CA LEU A 207 3.86 -8.95 -21.67
C LEU A 207 4.03 -7.87 -22.75
N ASN A 208 4.36 -8.25 -23.98
CA ASN A 208 4.45 -7.28 -25.08
C ASN A 208 3.12 -6.59 -25.33
N ALA A 209 1.99 -7.32 -25.31
CA ALA A 209 0.65 -6.74 -25.51
C ALA A 209 0.29 -5.79 -24.35
N TYR A 210 0.57 -6.19 -23.11
CA TYR A 210 0.33 -5.40 -21.91
C TYR A 210 1.10 -4.07 -21.95
N LEU A 211 2.40 -4.09 -22.23
CA LEU A 211 3.22 -2.88 -22.31
C LEU A 211 2.89 -2.03 -23.56
N ALA A 212 2.50 -2.66 -24.69
CA ALA A 212 2.07 -1.94 -25.89
C ALA A 212 0.78 -1.14 -25.68
N ALA A 213 -0.02 -1.49 -24.66
CA ALA A 213 -1.19 -0.72 -24.26
C ALA A 213 -0.86 0.60 -23.53
N GLY A 214 0.44 0.88 -23.28
CA GLY A 214 0.90 2.11 -22.62
C GLY A 214 1.26 1.97 -21.15
N ILE A 215 1.11 0.77 -20.57
CA ILE A 215 1.57 0.49 -19.21
C ILE A 215 3.10 0.55 -19.19
N SER A 216 3.68 1.18 -18.16
CA SER A 216 5.08 1.57 -18.20
C SER A 216 5.90 1.16 -16.96
N SER A 217 5.27 0.51 -15.97
CA SER A 217 5.92 -0.03 -14.77
C SER A 217 5.35 -1.38 -14.37
N ASP A 218 5.97 -2.01 -13.39
CA ASP A 218 5.45 -3.19 -12.70
C ASP A 218 6.12 -3.32 -11.32
N HIS A 219 5.33 -3.71 -10.30
CA HIS A 219 5.80 -3.97 -8.94
C HIS A 219 5.55 -5.43 -8.50
N GLU A 220 4.89 -6.24 -9.35
CA GLU A 220 4.46 -7.62 -9.05
C GLU A 220 5.48 -8.70 -9.43
N ALA A 221 6.64 -8.34 -9.98
CA ALA A 221 7.68 -9.33 -10.24
C ALA A 221 8.16 -9.97 -8.92
N THR A 222 8.30 -11.29 -8.92
CA THR A 222 8.75 -12.06 -7.74
C THR A 222 10.10 -12.72 -7.92
N THR A 223 10.63 -12.75 -9.13
CA THR A 223 11.94 -13.34 -9.47
C THR A 223 12.79 -12.40 -10.30
N ALA A 224 14.12 -12.53 -10.19
CA ALA A 224 15.06 -11.73 -10.97
C ALA A 224 14.89 -11.94 -12.49
N ASP A 225 14.54 -13.14 -12.94
CA ASP A 225 14.33 -13.44 -14.36
C ASP A 225 13.09 -12.72 -14.91
N GLU A 226 11.98 -12.73 -14.17
CA GLU A 226 10.76 -12.00 -14.50
C GLU A 226 11.04 -10.49 -14.54
N ALA A 227 11.69 -9.95 -13.51
CA ALA A 227 12.11 -8.56 -13.42
C ALA A 227 12.98 -8.15 -14.63
N MET A 228 13.96 -8.98 -14.99
CA MET A 228 14.84 -8.73 -16.13
C MET A 228 14.08 -8.78 -17.45
N GLU A 229 13.07 -9.65 -17.61
CA GLU A 229 12.26 -9.66 -18.82
C GLU A 229 11.45 -8.36 -18.97
N LYS A 230 10.82 -7.87 -17.90
CA LYS A 230 10.08 -6.60 -17.87
C LYS A 230 10.98 -5.41 -18.17
N LEU A 231 12.19 -5.34 -17.56
CA LEU A 231 13.21 -4.32 -17.84
C LEU A 231 13.64 -4.32 -19.32
N ARG A 232 13.90 -5.50 -19.90
CA ARG A 232 14.28 -5.65 -21.33
C ARG A 232 13.20 -5.16 -22.28
N ARG A 233 11.94 -5.12 -21.88
CA ARG A 233 10.80 -4.61 -22.65
C ARG A 233 10.52 -3.13 -22.38
N GLY A 234 11.32 -2.48 -21.52
CA GLY A 234 11.25 -1.05 -21.25
C GLY A 234 10.32 -0.65 -20.10
N ALA A 235 9.79 -1.59 -19.32
CA ALA A 235 9.09 -1.26 -18.09
C ALA A 235 10.04 -0.66 -17.05
N TYR A 236 9.54 0.22 -16.21
CA TYR A 236 10.16 0.50 -14.93
C TYR A 236 9.88 -0.67 -13.98
N LEU A 237 10.88 -1.07 -13.21
CA LEU A 237 10.75 -2.05 -12.16
C LEU A 237 10.65 -1.33 -10.81
N MET A 238 9.56 -1.51 -10.10
CA MET A 238 9.43 -1.07 -8.73
C MET A 238 9.70 -2.27 -7.81
N LEU A 239 10.84 -2.25 -7.11
CA LEU A 239 11.25 -3.32 -6.23
C LEU A 239 10.47 -3.17 -4.92
N ARG A 240 9.60 -4.14 -4.67
CA ARG A 240 8.62 -4.12 -3.58
C ARG A 240 9.14 -4.82 -2.33
N GLU A 241 8.79 -4.22 -1.16
CA GLU A 241 8.93 -4.84 0.16
C GLU A 241 7.68 -4.50 0.99
N ALA A 242 6.62 -5.29 0.78
CA ALA A 242 5.32 -5.18 1.44
C ALA A 242 5.20 -6.17 2.60
N SER A 243 4.25 -5.97 3.51
CA SER A 243 4.01 -6.87 4.66
C SER A 243 3.62 -8.30 4.27
N GLY A 244 2.99 -8.48 3.11
CA GLY A 244 2.62 -9.79 2.56
C GLY A 244 3.49 -10.26 1.40
N ALA A 245 4.50 -9.48 0.96
CA ALA A 245 5.27 -9.74 -0.25
C ALA A 245 6.68 -9.16 -0.17
N HIS A 246 7.58 -9.91 0.47
CA HIS A 246 9.00 -9.56 0.66
C HIS A 246 9.82 -9.91 -0.59
N ASN A 247 9.82 -9.05 -1.61
CA ASN A 247 10.42 -9.36 -2.90
C ASN A 247 11.75 -8.63 -3.18
N LEU A 248 12.11 -7.60 -2.39
CA LEU A 248 13.29 -6.76 -2.64
C LEU A 248 14.55 -7.59 -2.91
N LEU A 249 14.91 -8.48 -2.01
CA LEU A 249 16.15 -9.27 -2.11
C LEU A 249 16.12 -10.26 -3.28
N ALA A 250 14.96 -10.80 -3.64
CA ALA A 250 14.80 -11.67 -4.80
C ALA A 250 14.96 -10.92 -6.13
N LEU A 251 14.63 -9.62 -6.15
CA LEU A 251 14.65 -8.77 -7.35
C LEU A 251 15.98 -8.03 -7.55
N LEU A 252 16.67 -7.68 -6.47
CA LEU A 252 17.94 -6.95 -6.53
C LEU A 252 18.99 -7.57 -7.48
N PRO A 253 19.12 -8.91 -7.64
CA PRO A 253 20.04 -9.49 -8.61
C PRO A 253 19.75 -9.11 -10.08
N ALA A 254 18.55 -8.63 -10.41
CA ALA A 254 18.23 -8.10 -11.73
C ALA A 254 18.78 -6.67 -11.96
N VAL A 255 19.13 -5.94 -10.88
CA VAL A 255 19.59 -4.56 -10.96
C VAL A 255 21.09 -4.52 -11.26
N THR A 256 21.46 -3.75 -12.26
CA THR A 256 22.85 -3.53 -12.70
C THR A 256 23.11 -2.03 -12.82
N PRO A 257 24.37 -1.57 -12.84
CA PRO A 257 24.68 -0.15 -13.06
C PRO A 257 24.09 0.42 -14.36
N LEU A 258 23.84 -0.42 -15.37
CA LEU A 258 23.29 0.03 -16.66
C LEU A 258 21.77 0.18 -16.67
N ASN A 259 21.05 -0.63 -15.90
CA ASN A 259 19.59 -0.63 -15.86
C ASN A 259 18.99 0.00 -14.59
N CYS A 260 19.82 0.28 -13.56
CA CYS A 260 19.39 0.88 -12.29
C CYS A 260 18.49 2.11 -12.49
N ARG A 261 18.77 2.96 -13.48
CA ARG A 261 17.95 4.13 -13.84
C ARG A 261 16.48 3.81 -14.18
N ARG A 262 16.16 2.53 -14.39
CA ARG A 262 14.80 2.05 -14.68
C ARG A 262 14.20 1.30 -13.47
N CYS A 263 14.82 1.43 -12.30
CA CYS A 263 14.41 0.78 -11.08
C CYS A 263 14.06 1.83 -10.03
N CYS A 264 12.97 1.58 -9.27
CA CYS A 264 12.50 2.37 -8.14
C CYS A 264 12.30 1.44 -6.94
N LEU A 265 12.16 1.99 -5.73
CA LEU A 265 11.77 1.25 -4.53
C LEU A 265 10.31 1.55 -4.18
N ALA A 266 9.58 0.54 -3.71
CA ALA A 266 8.18 0.65 -3.35
C ALA A 266 7.87 -0.15 -2.08
N THR A 267 6.95 0.34 -1.24
CA THR A 267 6.46 -0.41 -0.08
C THR A 267 5.17 -1.15 -0.36
N ASP A 268 4.34 -0.69 -1.27
CA ASP A 268 3.04 -1.27 -1.60
C ASP A 268 2.14 -1.39 -0.34
N ASP A 269 1.59 -2.55 -0.01
CA ASP A 269 0.80 -2.85 1.19
C ASP A 269 1.69 -3.05 2.42
N ARG A 270 2.20 -1.98 3.00
CA ARG A 270 3.01 -2.05 4.21
C ARG A 270 2.22 -1.63 5.44
N HIS A 271 2.12 -2.53 6.41
CA HIS A 271 1.32 -2.33 7.62
C HIS A 271 1.99 -1.40 8.62
N LEU A 272 1.17 -0.80 9.49
CA LEU A 272 1.62 0.21 10.46
C LEU A 272 2.70 -0.28 11.43
N ASP A 273 2.57 -1.49 11.93
CA ASP A 273 3.50 -2.09 12.89
C ASP A 273 4.91 -2.24 12.30
N GLU A 274 5.02 -2.67 11.05
CA GLU A 274 6.30 -2.75 10.33
C GLU A 274 6.84 -1.36 9.96
N LEU A 275 5.98 -0.43 9.50
CA LEU A 275 6.40 0.95 9.23
C LEU A 275 7.01 1.63 10.46
N VAL A 276 6.50 1.33 11.66
CA VAL A 276 6.99 1.91 12.91
C VAL A 276 8.22 1.17 13.45
N SER A 277 8.25 -0.16 13.35
CA SER A 277 9.35 -0.97 13.90
C SER A 277 10.58 -1.01 13.01
N GLU A 278 10.39 -1.05 11.69
CA GLU A 278 11.45 -1.23 10.70
C GLU A 278 11.69 0.04 9.88
N GLY A 279 10.63 0.67 9.41
CA GLY A 279 10.66 1.85 8.54
C GLY A 279 9.96 1.62 7.20
N SER A 280 10.21 2.52 6.26
CA SER A 280 9.67 2.52 4.90
C SER A 280 10.83 2.38 3.89
N ILE A 281 10.94 3.24 2.89
CA ILE A 281 12.02 3.22 1.88
C ILE A 281 13.42 3.25 2.49
N ASN A 282 13.60 3.91 3.64
CA ASN A 282 14.87 3.87 4.38
C ASN A 282 15.25 2.44 4.80
N TYR A 283 14.30 1.62 5.20
CA TYR A 283 14.49 0.20 5.53
C TYR A 283 14.87 -0.62 4.30
N LEU A 284 14.25 -0.38 3.15
CA LEU A 284 14.63 -1.04 1.90
C LEU A 284 16.08 -0.75 1.51
N ILE A 285 16.54 0.51 1.70
CA ILE A 285 17.94 0.88 1.47
C ILE A 285 18.85 0.15 2.47
N GLU A 286 18.46 0.07 3.74
CA GLU A 286 19.21 -0.62 4.79
C GLU A 286 19.39 -2.11 4.47
N ILE A 287 18.30 -2.83 4.14
CA ILE A 287 18.35 -4.24 3.75
C ILE A 287 19.26 -4.43 2.52
N GLY A 288 19.06 -3.67 1.47
CA GLY A 288 19.85 -3.79 0.25
C GLY A 288 21.34 -3.58 0.51
N THR A 289 21.69 -2.56 1.31
CA THR A 289 23.08 -2.25 1.69
C THR A 289 23.68 -3.37 2.54
N ALA A 290 22.92 -3.91 3.50
CA ALA A 290 23.37 -5.03 4.34
C ALA A 290 23.65 -6.30 3.52
N HIS A 291 23.00 -6.46 2.36
CA HIS A 291 23.24 -7.57 1.42
C HIS A 291 24.26 -7.22 0.33
N GLY A 292 25.01 -6.11 0.47
CA GLY A 292 26.17 -5.78 -0.36
C GLY A 292 25.84 -5.04 -1.67
N TYR A 293 24.61 -4.52 -1.82
CA TYR A 293 24.29 -3.65 -2.96
C TYR A 293 24.82 -2.23 -2.73
N PRO A 294 25.30 -1.54 -3.77
CA PRO A 294 25.81 -0.18 -3.65
C PRO A 294 24.75 0.78 -3.15
N VAL A 295 25.03 1.46 -2.05
CA VAL A 295 24.09 2.41 -1.44
C VAL A 295 23.72 3.56 -2.39
N GLU A 296 24.65 3.95 -3.26
CA GLU A 296 24.45 4.99 -4.27
C GLU A 296 23.35 4.60 -5.27
N GLN A 297 23.31 3.34 -5.70
CA GLN A 297 22.25 2.85 -6.58
C GLN A 297 20.90 2.79 -5.86
N LEU A 298 20.88 2.31 -4.62
CA LEU A 298 19.63 2.27 -3.81
C LEU A 298 19.11 3.69 -3.56
N LEU A 299 19.98 4.65 -3.25
CA LEU A 299 19.61 6.06 -3.12
C LEU A 299 19.08 6.66 -4.43
N GLN A 300 19.70 6.35 -5.57
CA GLN A 300 19.17 6.78 -6.88
C GLN A 300 17.77 6.22 -7.12
N MET A 301 17.53 4.94 -6.81
CA MET A 301 16.24 4.30 -6.95
C MET A 301 15.18 4.91 -6.03
N ALA A 302 15.57 5.32 -4.83
CA ALA A 302 14.72 5.95 -3.83
C ALA A 302 14.51 7.47 -4.03
N THR A 303 15.15 8.09 -5.02
CA THR A 303 15.13 9.55 -5.20
C THR A 303 14.99 9.94 -6.68
N LEU A 304 16.08 10.14 -7.40
CA LEU A 304 16.08 10.67 -8.78
C LEU A 304 15.31 9.76 -9.76
N ASN A 305 15.50 8.45 -9.70
CA ASN A 305 14.83 7.53 -10.63
C ASN A 305 13.31 7.58 -10.45
N THR A 306 12.85 7.61 -9.19
CA THR A 306 11.43 7.74 -8.85
C THR A 306 10.89 9.09 -9.34
N ALA A 307 11.59 10.20 -9.09
CA ALA A 307 11.19 11.52 -9.56
C ALA A 307 11.08 11.57 -11.11
N GLU A 308 12.09 11.07 -11.82
CA GLU A 308 12.09 11.01 -13.29
C GLU A 308 10.99 10.10 -13.86
N ARG A 309 10.73 8.95 -13.19
CA ARG A 309 9.63 8.04 -13.56
C ARG A 309 8.30 8.76 -13.57
N PHE A 310 8.05 9.62 -12.56
CA PHE A 310 6.82 10.39 -12.43
C PHE A 310 6.91 11.79 -13.07
N ARG A 311 7.98 12.07 -13.84
CA ARG A 311 8.20 13.34 -14.57
C ARG A 311 8.24 14.58 -13.65
N LEU A 312 8.69 14.39 -12.42
CA LEU A 312 8.87 15.46 -11.43
C LEU A 312 10.33 15.92 -11.44
N TYR A 313 10.66 16.85 -12.33
CA TYR A 313 12.04 17.28 -12.58
C TYR A 313 12.55 18.36 -11.62
N ASP A 314 11.80 18.65 -10.58
CA ASP A 314 12.13 19.67 -9.56
C ASP A 314 12.57 19.06 -8.21
N ARG A 315 12.73 17.73 -8.13
CA ARG A 315 13.04 17.00 -6.90
C ARG A 315 13.84 15.72 -7.17
N GLY A 316 14.24 14.99 -6.11
CA GLY A 316 14.99 13.74 -6.22
C GLY A 316 16.49 13.92 -6.35
N ALA A 317 16.99 15.15 -6.35
CA ALA A 317 18.41 15.47 -6.36
C ALA A 317 18.71 16.71 -5.51
N LEU A 318 19.95 16.80 -5.00
CA LEU A 318 20.47 18.02 -4.41
C LEU A 318 21.16 18.83 -5.52
N ALA A 319 20.41 19.76 -6.11
CA ALA A 319 20.91 20.57 -7.21
C ALA A 319 20.29 21.98 -7.22
N PRO A 320 20.98 22.99 -7.74
CA PRO A 320 20.43 24.33 -7.87
C PRO A 320 19.10 24.33 -8.64
N GLY A 321 18.08 24.99 -8.09
CA GLY A 321 16.73 25.07 -8.65
C GLY A 321 15.79 23.91 -8.23
N TYR A 322 16.31 22.88 -7.58
CA TYR A 322 15.51 21.78 -7.04
C TYR A 322 14.89 22.16 -5.69
N LYS A 323 13.79 21.48 -5.33
CA LYS A 323 13.17 21.61 -4.01
C LYS A 323 14.13 21.20 -2.90
N ALA A 324 14.11 21.96 -1.82
CA ALA A 324 14.91 21.68 -0.63
C ALA A 324 14.23 20.62 0.26
N ASP A 325 14.03 19.42 -0.30
CA ASP A 325 13.62 18.20 0.38
C ASP A 325 14.88 17.39 0.66
N ILE A 326 15.33 17.36 1.93
CA ILE A 326 16.68 16.92 2.27
C ILE A 326 16.65 16.03 3.52
N CYS A 327 17.40 14.93 3.48
CA CYS A 327 17.68 14.07 4.62
C CYS A 327 19.13 14.14 5.03
N VAL A 328 19.40 14.12 6.34
CA VAL A 328 20.76 14.06 6.89
C VAL A 328 20.89 12.83 7.79
N PHE A 329 21.85 11.97 7.48
CA PHE A 329 22.13 10.73 8.21
C PHE A 329 23.47 10.81 8.92
N ASN A 330 23.59 10.17 10.08
CA ASN A 330 24.88 10.06 10.80
C ASN A 330 25.83 9.04 10.15
N ASN A 331 25.27 8.02 9.52
CA ASN A 331 26.00 6.96 8.81
C ASN A 331 25.10 6.34 7.73
N LEU A 332 25.65 5.49 6.88
CA LEU A 332 24.97 4.79 5.80
C LEU A 332 24.70 3.31 6.12
N VAL A 333 24.72 2.93 7.38
CA VAL A 333 24.40 1.56 7.86
C VAL A 333 23.00 1.52 8.43
N ASN A 334 22.68 2.46 9.32
CA ASN A 334 21.34 2.66 9.86
C ASN A 334 20.76 3.90 9.18
N PHE A 335 19.80 3.68 8.30
CA PHE A 335 19.17 4.73 7.49
C PHE A 335 18.08 5.51 8.24
N GLN A 336 18.35 5.84 9.51
CA GLN A 336 17.47 6.68 10.33
C GLN A 336 17.92 8.15 10.23
N PRO A 337 17.15 9.06 9.62
CA PRO A 337 17.57 10.45 9.43
C PRO A 337 17.60 11.19 10.76
N GLN A 338 18.64 11.98 10.97
CA GLN A 338 18.78 12.90 12.13
C GLN A 338 18.12 14.25 11.88
N LEU A 339 18.03 14.64 10.62
CA LEU A 339 17.40 15.89 10.20
C LEU A 339 16.66 15.64 8.90
N VAL A 340 15.44 16.15 8.81
CA VAL A 340 14.66 16.15 7.55
C VAL A 340 14.17 17.57 7.31
N LEU A 341 14.45 18.07 6.11
CA LEU A 341 13.88 19.31 5.59
C LEU A 341 12.85 18.95 4.51
N LYS A 342 11.71 19.61 4.57
CA LYS A 342 10.68 19.57 3.54
C LYS A 342 10.41 20.98 3.04
N ASN A 343 10.59 21.21 1.73
CA ASN A 343 10.47 22.54 1.14
C ASN A 343 11.29 23.60 1.91
N GLY A 344 12.53 23.28 2.29
CA GLY A 344 13.44 24.15 3.04
C GLY A 344 13.11 24.32 4.53
N VAL A 345 12.02 23.76 5.02
CA VAL A 345 11.63 23.84 6.44
C VAL A 345 12.10 22.59 7.19
N VAL A 346 12.77 22.76 8.33
CA VAL A 346 13.16 21.65 9.20
C VAL A 346 11.91 21.04 9.83
N ILE A 347 11.56 19.83 9.43
CA ILE A 347 10.37 19.08 9.89
C ILE A 347 10.75 18.02 10.94
N VAL A 348 11.93 17.41 10.81
CA VAL A 348 12.44 16.45 11.81
C VAL A 348 13.82 16.91 12.27
N ASN A 349 14.05 16.84 13.58
CA ASN A 349 15.35 17.12 14.17
C ASN A 349 15.61 16.15 15.34
N LYS A 350 16.72 15.41 15.27
CA LYS A 350 17.11 14.38 16.25
C LYS A 350 15.95 13.40 16.54
N GLN A 351 15.36 12.89 15.46
CA GLN A 351 14.22 11.96 15.48
C GLN A 351 12.96 12.50 16.18
N LYS A 352 12.86 13.81 16.32
CA LYS A 352 11.66 14.49 16.81
C LYS A 352 10.98 15.22 15.68
N LEU A 353 9.71 14.91 15.46
CA LEU A 353 8.88 15.65 14.54
C LEU A 353 8.55 17.03 15.11
N LEU A 354 8.78 18.08 14.32
CA LEU A 354 8.52 19.48 14.69
C LEU A 354 7.18 19.98 14.13
N TRP A 355 6.54 19.18 13.31
CA TRP A 355 5.22 19.47 12.75
C TRP A 355 4.12 18.86 13.64
N GLN A 356 3.00 19.56 13.73
CA GLN A 356 1.81 19.07 14.41
C GLN A 356 0.74 18.72 13.38
N SER A 357 0.18 17.54 13.51
CA SER A 357 -0.88 17.03 12.65
C SER A 357 -2.14 17.88 12.78
N PRO A 358 -2.75 18.35 11.70
CA PRO A 358 -4.05 18.99 11.75
C PRO A 358 -5.13 17.98 12.20
N PRO A 359 -6.30 18.44 12.69
CA PRO A 359 -7.44 17.54 12.89
C PRO A 359 -7.92 16.99 11.55
N LEU A 360 -8.75 15.94 11.57
CA LEU A 360 -9.48 15.51 10.39
C LEU A 360 -10.31 16.66 9.81
N LEU A 361 -10.33 16.78 8.50
CA LEU A 361 -11.07 17.84 7.81
C LEU A 361 -12.56 17.52 7.72
N LYS A 362 -12.91 16.23 7.74
CA LYS A 362 -14.30 15.75 7.64
C LYS A 362 -14.50 14.58 8.61
N ASP A 363 -15.65 14.60 9.29
CA ASP A 363 -16.06 13.45 10.11
C ASP A 363 -16.32 12.22 9.21
N PRO A 364 -15.95 11.02 9.67
CA PRO A 364 -16.20 9.80 8.93
C PRO A 364 -17.68 9.58 8.64
N GLU A 365 -18.02 9.27 7.39
CA GLU A 365 -19.35 8.79 7.03
C GLU A 365 -19.41 7.28 7.27
N ASN A 366 -20.53 6.79 7.83
CA ASN A 366 -20.71 5.36 8.01
C ASN A 366 -20.87 4.67 6.64
N THR A 367 -20.00 3.72 6.37
CA THR A 367 -19.98 2.92 5.13
C THR A 367 -20.39 1.46 5.35
N MET A 368 -20.89 1.14 6.54
CA MET A 368 -21.38 -0.19 6.89
C MET A 368 -22.89 -0.26 6.68
N HIS A 369 -23.30 -0.65 5.48
CA HIS A 369 -24.71 -0.77 5.08
C HIS A 369 -25.12 -2.24 4.97
N LEU A 370 -24.73 -3.05 5.98
CA LEU A 370 -25.13 -4.45 6.04
C LEU A 370 -26.66 -4.56 6.18
N GLU A 371 -27.26 -5.47 5.43
CA GLU A 371 -28.58 -5.98 5.78
C GLU A 371 -28.52 -6.79 7.08
N ASP A 372 -29.67 -7.19 7.63
CA ASP A 372 -29.71 -8.00 8.84
C ASP A 372 -28.79 -9.24 8.73
N VAL A 373 -27.77 -9.30 9.59
CA VAL A 373 -26.88 -10.45 9.69
C VAL A 373 -27.59 -11.57 10.44
N ARG A 374 -27.75 -12.74 9.81
CA ARG A 374 -28.58 -13.84 10.34
C ARG A 374 -27.84 -15.17 10.28
N GLU A 375 -28.06 -16.01 11.29
CA GLU A 375 -27.50 -17.37 11.36
C GLU A 375 -27.81 -18.22 10.10
N GLN A 376 -29.01 -18.04 9.52
CA GLN A 376 -29.42 -18.78 8.32
C GLN A 376 -28.48 -18.55 7.12
N GLN A 377 -27.84 -17.39 7.05
CA GLN A 377 -26.87 -17.07 5.98
C GLN A 377 -25.59 -17.92 6.08
N LEU A 378 -25.23 -18.38 7.29
CA LEU A 378 -24.03 -19.21 7.54
C LEU A 378 -24.30 -20.71 7.35
N ARG A 379 -25.54 -21.12 7.07
CA ARG A 379 -25.90 -22.53 6.94
C ARG A 379 -25.50 -23.11 5.59
N LEU A 380 -24.58 -24.07 5.60
CA LEU A 380 -24.13 -24.83 4.45
C LEU A 380 -24.75 -26.25 4.50
N PRO A 381 -25.79 -26.56 3.70
CA PRO A 381 -26.35 -27.90 3.66
C PRO A 381 -25.33 -28.92 3.14
N VAL A 382 -25.24 -30.08 3.80
CA VAL A 382 -24.36 -31.16 3.36
C VAL A 382 -24.89 -31.81 2.10
N MET A 383 -24.01 -32.00 1.11
CA MET A 383 -24.30 -32.81 -0.07
C MET A 383 -23.67 -34.20 0.09
N ASN A 384 -24.53 -35.22 0.35
CA ASN A 384 -24.08 -36.59 0.54
C ASN A 384 -23.27 -37.13 -0.66
N GLY A 385 -22.10 -37.69 -0.39
CA GLY A 385 -21.23 -38.27 -1.39
C GLY A 385 -20.36 -37.28 -2.18
N ARG A 386 -20.51 -35.96 -1.92
CA ARG A 386 -19.67 -34.92 -2.52
C ARG A 386 -18.62 -34.43 -1.54
N LYS A 387 -17.49 -33.96 -2.06
CA LYS A 387 -16.44 -33.26 -1.30
C LYS A 387 -16.64 -31.76 -1.42
N ALA A 388 -16.35 -31.05 -0.35
CA ALA A 388 -16.33 -29.59 -0.37
C ALA A 388 -14.96 -29.07 -0.84
N ARG A 389 -14.95 -27.99 -1.63
CA ARG A 389 -13.76 -27.19 -1.90
C ARG A 389 -13.43 -26.36 -0.66
N VAL A 390 -12.18 -26.44 -0.22
CA VAL A 390 -11.64 -25.71 0.92
C VAL A 390 -10.49 -24.83 0.46
N ILE A 391 -10.51 -23.57 0.83
CA ILE A 391 -9.40 -22.65 0.63
C ILE A 391 -8.31 -23.01 1.64
N ARG A 392 -7.15 -23.44 1.19
CA ARG A 392 -5.99 -23.67 2.07
C ARG A 392 -5.06 -22.48 1.99
N ILE A 393 -4.85 -21.79 3.11
CA ILE A 393 -3.86 -20.72 3.19
C ILE A 393 -2.44 -21.31 3.16
N VAL A 394 -1.50 -20.55 2.59
CA VAL A 394 -0.07 -20.87 2.60
C VAL A 394 0.60 -19.87 3.52
N PRO A 395 1.20 -20.28 4.64
CA PRO A 395 1.85 -19.37 5.57
C PRO A 395 2.87 -18.46 4.87
N GLU A 396 2.92 -17.20 5.30
CA GLU A 396 3.85 -16.18 4.78
C GLU A 396 3.67 -15.86 3.28
N GLN A 397 2.52 -16.23 2.68
CA GLN A 397 2.20 -15.94 1.29
C GLN A 397 0.74 -15.49 1.15
N ILE A 398 0.49 -14.67 0.15
CA ILE A 398 -0.88 -14.27 -0.24
C ILE A 398 -1.57 -15.32 -1.13
N LEU A 399 -0.84 -16.31 -1.63
CA LEU A 399 -1.36 -17.42 -2.44
C LEU A 399 -2.17 -18.39 -1.59
N THR A 400 -3.13 -19.08 -2.22
CA THR A 400 -3.88 -20.17 -1.60
C THR A 400 -3.80 -21.43 -2.45
N GLU A 401 -4.20 -22.55 -1.86
CA GLU A 401 -4.37 -23.81 -2.57
C GLU A 401 -5.81 -24.31 -2.45
N THR A 402 -6.23 -25.16 -3.36
CA THR A 402 -7.55 -25.79 -3.32
C THR A 402 -7.43 -27.21 -2.77
N GLU A 403 -8.15 -27.51 -1.69
CA GLU A 403 -8.31 -28.86 -1.16
C GLU A 403 -9.75 -29.37 -1.36
N TYR A 404 -9.91 -30.70 -1.40
CA TYR A 404 -11.21 -31.36 -1.51
C TYR A 404 -11.40 -32.28 -0.32
N VAL A 405 -12.32 -31.94 0.57
CA VAL A 405 -12.53 -32.69 1.82
C VAL A 405 -13.99 -33.10 2.01
N GLN A 406 -14.20 -34.17 2.77
CA GLN A 406 -15.50 -34.47 3.35
C GLN A 406 -15.63 -33.62 4.61
N PRO A 407 -16.50 -32.58 4.67
CA PRO A 407 -16.60 -31.71 5.84
C PRO A 407 -17.27 -32.43 7.02
N LYS A 408 -16.98 -31.98 8.22
CA LYS A 408 -17.74 -32.35 9.43
C LYS A 408 -19.15 -31.79 9.32
N ALA A 409 -20.13 -32.55 9.78
CA ALA A 409 -21.53 -32.13 9.69
C ALA A 409 -22.31 -32.49 10.94
N GLU A 410 -23.21 -31.62 11.32
CA GLU A 410 -24.17 -31.81 12.43
C GLU A 410 -25.56 -31.36 11.97
N ALA A 411 -26.59 -32.13 12.30
CA ALA A 411 -27.97 -31.85 11.93
C ALA A 411 -28.22 -31.54 10.43
N GLY A 412 -27.38 -32.11 9.52
CA GLY A 412 -27.49 -31.90 8.06
C GLY A 412 -26.80 -30.66 7.53
N PHE A 413 -26.08 -29.94 8.37
CA PHE A 413 -25.30 -28.75 7.99
C PHE A 413 -23.81 -28.94 8.28
N VAL A 414 -22.97 -28.31 7.49
CA VAL A 414 -21.52 -28.26 7.71
C VAL A 414 -21.23 -27.44 8.96
N VAL A 415 -20.35 -27.97 9.82
CA VAL A 415 -19.80 -27.28 11.00
C VAL A 415 -18.30 -27.23 10.91
N SER A 416 -17.67 -26.27 11.60
CA SER A 416 -16.20 -26.18 11.70
C SER A 416 -15.63 -27.43 12.38
N ASP A 417 -14.42 -27.79 11.99
CA ASP A 417 -13.68 -28.96 12.46
C ASP A 417 -12.26 -28.50 12.90
N THR A 418 -12.16 -28.17 14.17
CA THR A 418 -10.90 -27.65 14.75
C THR A 418 -9.79 -28.71 14.80
N GLU A 419 -10.13 -30.01 14.83
CA GLU A 419 -9.11 -31.08 14.80
C GLU A 419 -8.39 -31.14 13.44
N ARG A 420 -9.11 -30.86 12.35
CA ARG A 420 -8.57 -30.81 10.99
C ARG A 420 -8.28 -29.39 10.51
N ASP A 421 -8.52 -28.38 11.38
CA ASP A 421 -8.40 -26.96 11.07
C ASP A 421 -9.20 -26.56 9.81
N ILE A 422 -10.46 -26.99 9.74
CA ILE A 422 -11.38 -26.61 8.67
C ILE A 422 -12.47 -25.74 9.28
N LEU A 423 -12.44 -24.44 8.97
CA LEU A 423 -13.30 -23.44 9.59
C LEU A 423 -14.30 -22.88 8.57
N LYS A 424 -15.41 -22.33 9.06
CA LYS A 424 -16.30 -21.53 8.23
C LYS A 424 -15.68 -20.18 7.91
N LEU A 425 -15.90 -19.73 6.68
CA LEU A 425 -15.54 -18.41 6.18
C LEU A 425 -16.79 -17.78 5.55
N ALA A 426 -17.07 -16.53 5.86
CA ALA A 426 -18.22 -15.81 5.29
C ALA A 426 -17.79 -14.41 4.83
N VAL A 427 -18.40 -13.94 3.74
CA VAL A 427 -18.22 -12.59 3.20
C VAL A 427 -19.60 -11.97 3.01
N TRP A 428 -19.90 -10.92 3.77
CA TRP A 428 -21.12 -10.13 3.64
C TRP A 428 -20.87 -8.89 2.81
N GLU A 429 -21.71 -8.67 1.81
CA GLU A 429 -21.74 -7.39 1.10
C GLU A 429 -22.15 -6.27 2.07
N ARG A 430 -21.30 -5.24 2.20
CA ARG A 430 -21.51 -4.16 3.16
C ARG A 430 -21.82 -2.79 2.57
N HIS A 431 -21.92 -2.70 1.26
CA HIS A 431 -22.12 -1.42 0.56
C HIS A 431 -23.61 -1.08 0.36
N GLY A 432 -24.51 -1.98 0.78
CA GLY A 432 -25.96 -1.81 0.63
C GLY A 432 -26.45 -1.98 -0.81
N SER A 433 -25.70 -2.72 -1.66
CA SER A 433 -26.04 -2.91 -3.07
C SER A 433 -26.99 -4.07 -3.31
N ASN A 434 -26.80 -5.20 -2.64
CA ASN A 434 -27.56 -6.43 -2.93
C ASN A 434 -27.77 -7.38 -1.74
N GLY A 435 -27.12 -7.13 -0.59
CA GLY A 435 -27.22 -7.96 0.62
C GLY A 435 -26.69 -9.38 0.48
N ASN A 436 -25.84 -9.64 -0.49
CA ASN A 436 -25.25 -10.96 -0.74
C ASN A 436 -24.41 -11.44 0.45
N THR A 437 -24.36 -12.76 0.62
CA THR A 437 -23.48 -13.43 1.57
C THR A 437 -22.86 -14.65 0.91
N GLY A 438 -21.55 -14.60 0.68
CA GLY A 438 -20.78 -15.77 0.28
C GLY A 438 -20.34 -16.56 1.49
N VAL A 439 -20.48 -17.91 1.47
CA VAL A 439 -20.02 -18.78 2.55
C VAL A 439 -19.22 -19.92 1.98
N GLY A 440 -18.06 -20.19 2.60
CA GLY A 440 -17.13 -21.22 2.20
C GLY A 440 -16.42 -21.87 3.39
N LEU A 441 -15.38 -22.63 3.07
CA LEU A 441 -14.54 -23.29 4.06
C LEU A 441 -13.07 -22.88 3.84
N VAL A 442 -12.36 -22.67 4.93
CA VAL A 442 -10.94 -22.33 4.92
C VAL A 442 -10.16 -23.23 5.87
N ARG A 443 -8.89 -23.46 5.55
CA ARG A 443 -7.95 -24.22 6.37
C ARG A 443 -6.62 -23.46 6.51
N GLY A 444 -6.03 -23.53 7.69
CA GLY A 444 -4.68 -22.99 7.97
C GLY A 444 -4.68 -21.86 9.01
N PHE A 445 -5.84 -21.49 9.59
CA PHE A 445 -5.91 -20.47 10.66
C PHE A 445 -5.55 -21.01 12.04
N GLY A 446 -5.78 -22.30 12.31
CA GLY A 446 -5.50 -22.91 13.60
C GLY A 446 -6.45 -22.54 14.75
N LEU A 447 -7.50 -21.71 14.49
CA LEU A 447 -8.46 -21.29 15.53
C LEU A 447 -9.11 -22.51 16.21
N GLN A 448 -9.09 -22.52 17.55
CA GLN A 448 -9.71 -23.55 18.36
C GLN A 448 -11.10 -23.14 18.88
N ARG A 449 -11.36 -21.84 18.97
CA ARG A 449 -12.64 -21.23 19.35
C ARG A 449 -12.72 -19.79 18.84
N GLY A 450 -13.92 -19.20 18.85
CA GLY A 450 -14.11 -17.80 18.52
C GLY A 450 -14.16 -17.51 17.02
N ALA A 451 -14.07 -16.22 16.68
CA ALA A 451 -14.12 -15.71 15.32
C ALA A 451 -13.22 -14.48 15.15
N LEU A 452 -12.73 -14.29 13.93
CA LEU A 452 -12.02 -13.09 13.47
C LEU A 452 -12.82 -12.42 12.36
N ALA A 453 -12.95 -11.09 12.42
CA ALA A 453 -13.66 -10.31 11.42
C ALA A 453 -12.84 -9.11 10.93
N SER A 454 -12.98 -8.77 9.66
CA SER A 454 -12.30 -7.63 9.04
C SER A 454 -13.17 -6.96 7.98
N THR A 455 -13.15 -5.62 7.92
CA THR A 455 -13.62 -4.83 6.77
C THR A 455 -12.48 -4.44 5.83
N VAL A 456 -11.23 -4.72 6.22
CA VAL A 456 -10.08 -4.69 5.31
C VAL A 456 -10.04 -6.04 4.61
N ALA A 457 -10.53 -6.09 3.38
CA ALA A 457 -10.73 -7.32 2.60
C ALA A 457 -10.61 -7.00 1.10
N HIS A 458 -9.41 -7.15 0.58
CA HIS A 458 -9.02 -6.71 -0.78
C HIS A 458 -9.89 -7.30 -1.89
N ASP A 459 -10.26 -6.51 -2.93
CA ASP A 459 -10.16 -5.04 -2.96
C ASP A 459 -11.52 -4.39 -2.71
N SER A 460 -12.62 -5.18 -2.77
CA SER A 460 -13.99 -4.67 -2.61
C SER A 460 -14.31 -4.30 -1.17
N HIS A 461 -13.51 -4.73 -0.19
CA HIS A 461 -13.63 -4.42 1.24
C HIS A 461 -15.02 -4.75 1.82
N ASN A 462 -15.56 -5.87 1.42
CA ASN A 462 -16.72 -6.47 2.07
C ASN A 462 -16.34 -6.99 3.45
N LEU A 463 -17.32 -7.22 4.32
CA LEU A 463 -17.06 -7.77 5.64
C LEU A 463 -16.74 -9.26 5.54
N ILE A 464 -15.51 -9.63 5.85
CA ILE A 464 -15.07 -11.03 5.92
C ILE A 464 -14.95 -11.50 7.37
N VAL A 465 -15.43 -12.74 7.63
CA VAL A 465 -15.36 -13.36 8.96
C VAL A 465 -14.96 -14.83 8.82
N VAL A 466 -13.99 -15.26 9.61
CA VAL A 466 -13.65 -16.66 9.82
C VAL A 466 -13.97 -17.06 11.27
N GLY A 467 -14.56 -18.25 11.50
CA GLY A 467 -14.88 -18.64 12.86
C GLY A 467 -15.13 -20.12 13.06
N VAL A 468 -15.09 -20.52 14.34
CA VAL A 468 -15.36 -21.88 14.79
C VAL A 468 -16.84 -22.13 14.95
N ASP A 469 -17.59 -21.17 15.47
CA ASP A 469 -19.04 -21.26 15.62
C ASP A 469 -19.75 -20.03 15.05
N ASP A 470 -21.01 -20.24 14.66
CA ASP A 470 -21.81 -19.24 13.96
C ASP A 470 -22.17 -18.05 14.85
N GLN A 471 -22.32 -18.25 16.18
CA GLN A 471 -22.69 -17.17 17.09
C GLN A 471 -21.56 -16.15 17.25
N ASP A 472 -20.30 -16.60 17.42
CA ASP A 472 -19.15 -15.71 17.50
C ASP A 472 -18.92 -14.98 16.16
N MET A 473 -19.16 -15.65 15.01
CA MET A 473 -19.11 -15.01 13.70
C MET A 473 -20.14 -13.88 13.56
N LEU A 474 -21.39 -14.10 13.99
CA LEU A 474 -22.43 -13.08 13.98
C LEU A 474 -22.12 -11.93 14.94
N THR A 475 -21.64 -12.24 16.14
CA THR A 475 -21.24 -11.22 17.12
C THR A 475 -20.14 -10.33 16.57
N ALA A 476 -19.15 -10.93 15.87
CA ALA A 476 -18.07 -10.17 15.24
C ALA A 476 -18.57 -9.26 14.10
N ALA A 477 -19.49 -9.76 13.27
CA ALA A 477 -20.09 -8.98 12.19
C ALA A 477 -20.88 -7.77 12.72
N VAL A 478 -21.72 -7.98 13.73
CA VAL A 478 -22.50 -6.91 14.36
C VAL A 478 -21.60 -5.88 15.04
N ALA A 479 -20.56 -6.33 15.76
CA ALA A 479 -19.63 -5.42 16.42
C ALA A 479 -18.92 -4.48 15.42
N LEU A 480 -18.50 -4.99 14.25
CA LEU A 480 -17.90 -4.15 13.22
C LEU A 480 -18.92 -3.25 12.51
N GLN A 481 -20.16 -3.68 12.35
CA GLN A 481 -21.24 -2.83 11.83
C GLN A 481 -21.47 -1.62 12.74
N GLU A 482 -21.53 -1.83 14.06
CA GLU A 482 -21.71 -0.76 15.05
C GLU A 482 -20.50 0.19 15.12
N ALA A 483 -19.30 -0.34 14.91
CA ALA A 483 -18.04 0.43 14.93
C ALA A 483 -17.79 1.25 13.65
N GLY A 484 -18.59 1.06 12.59
CA GLY A 484 -18.35 1.68 11.27
C GLY A 484 -17.25 0.98 10.45
N GLY A 485 -16.91 -0.27 10.81
CA GLY A 485 -15.86 -1.09 10.22
C GLY A 485 -14.64 -1.27 11.14
N GLY A 486 -13.72 -2.13 10.74
CA GLY A 486 -12.51 -2.41 11.51
C GLY A 486 -12.06 -3.86 11.50
N LEU A 487 -11.28 -4.21 12.54
CA LEU A 487 -10.82 -5.56 12.84
C LEU A 487 -11.38 -5.98 14.20
N ALA A 488 -11.87 -7.22 14.34
CA ALA A 488 -12.38 -7.72 15.60
C ALA A 488 -11.97 -9.18 15.87
N VAL A 489 -11.76 -9.49 17.16
CA VAL A 489 -11.61 -10.83 17.71
C VAL A 489 -12.73 -11.06 18.70
N VAL A 490 -13.50 -12.12 18.50
CA VAL A 490 -14.64 -12.48 19.34
C VAL A 490 -14.45 -13.91 19.85
N ALA A 491 -14.81 -14.16 21.09
CA ALA A 491 -14.87 -15.50 21.66
C ALA A 491 -15.90 -15.54 22.78
N ASP A 492 -16.61 -16.67 22.89
CA ASP A 492 -17.59 -16.92 23.93
C ASP A 492 -18.72 -15.85 23.96
N GLY A 493 -19.12 -15.34 22.78
CA GLY A 493 -20.13 -14.29 22.61
C GLY A 493 -19.67 -12.87 22.98
N GLU A 494 -18.40 -12.65 23.28
CA GLU A 494 -17.84 -11.36 23.69
C GLU A 494 -16.74 -10.86 22.76
N VAL A 495 -16.71 -9.57 22.49
CA VAL A 495 -15.60 -8.90 21.77
C VAL A 495 -14.38 -8.84 22.68
N LYS A 496 -13.34 -9.60 22.38
CA LYS A 496 -12.09 -9.65 23.15
C LYS A 496 -11.12 -8.53 22.78
N ALA A 497 -11.06 -8.18 21.49
CA ALA A 497 -10.28 -7.03 20.98
C ALA A 497 -10.93 -6.47 19.73
N MET A 498 -10.82 -5.15 19.53
CA MET A 498 -11.32 -4.48 18.34
C MET A 498 -10.49 -3.24 18.02
N LEU A 499 -10.20 -3.05 16.73
CA LEU A 499 -9.68 -1.82 16.14
C LEU A 499 -10.77 -1.22 15.25
N PRO A 500 -11.45 -0.14 15.68
CA PRO A 500 -12.39 0.60 14.84
C PRO A 500 -11.66 1.32 13.70
N LEU A 501 -12.22 1.24 12.49
CA LEU A 501 -11.73 1.90 11.28
C LEU A 501 -12.86 2.70 10.61
N PRO A 502 -13.34 3.80 11.23
CA PRO A 502 -14.54 4.50 10.76
C PRO A 502 -14.35 5.24 9.43
N LEU A 503 -13.11 5.51 9.00
CA LEU A 503 -12.83 6.10 7.70
C LEU A 503 -12.94 5.02 6.62
N ALA A 504 -14.10 4.93 6.00
CA ALA A 504 -14.45 3.97 4.95
C ALA A 504 -14.37 2.48 5.37
N GLY A 505 -14.29 2.17 6.67
CA GLY A 505 -14.02 0.82 7.15
C GLY A 505 -12.58 0.37 6.94
N LEU A 506 -11.65 1.28 6.63
CA LEU A 506 -10.26 1.02 6.24
C LEU A 506 -9.24 1.69 7.15
N MET A 507 -9.51 2.90 7.60
CA MET A 507 -8.56 3.70 8.37
C MET A 507 -9.18 4.21 9.67
N SER A 508 -8.33 4.33 10.69
CA SER A 508 -8.68 4.91 11.99
C SER A 508 -8.65 6.43 11.93
N ASP A 509 -9.55 7.07 12.66
CA ASP A 509 -9.55 8.51 12.94
C ASP A 509 -8.62 8.88 14.11
N GLN A 510 -8.09 7.87 14.81
CA GLN A 510 -7.22 8.00 15.97
C GLN A 510 -5.74 8.09 15.57
N ASN A 511 -4.89 8.41 16.57
CA ASN A 511 -3.44 8.51 16.36
C ASN A 511 -2.76 7.13 16.20
N THR A 512 -1.53 7.18 15.73
CA THR A 512 -0.69 5.99 15.48
C THR A 512 -0.54 5.10 16.71
N GLU A 513 -0.32 5.69 17.89
CA GLU A 513 -0.11 4.95 19.15
C GLU A 513 -1.35 4.16 19.55
N PHE A 514 -2.55 4.73 19.34
CA PHE A 514 -3.81 4.02 19.57
C PHE A 514 -3.94 2.82 18.65
N VAL A 515 -3.70 3.01 17.34
CA VAL A 515 -3.82 1.92 16.35
C VAL A 515 -2.82 0.81 16.64
N GLN A 516 -1.55 1.14 16.92
CA GLN A 516 -0.54 0.16 17.32
C GLN A 516 -0.96 -0.65 18.56
N HIS A 517 -1.43 0.04 19.60
CA HIS A 517 -1.89 -0.64 20.82
C HIS A 517 -3.05 -1.61 20.53
N LYS A 518 -3.99 -1.20 19.64
CA LYS A 518 -5.10 -2.06 19.23
C LYS A 518 -4.65 -3.26 18.40
N LEU A 519 -3.71 -3.08 17.49
CA LEU A 519 -3.12 -4.18 16.72
C LEU A 519 -2.41 -5.19 17.65
N GLN A 520 -1.68 -4.71 18.64
CA GLN A 520 -1.06 -5.59 19.65
C GLN A 520 -2.11 -6.40 20.44
N GLN A 521 -3.24 -5.77 20.82
CA GLN A 521 -4.35 -6.48 21.48
C GLN A 521 -4.97 -7.54 20.57
N LEU A 522 -5.18 -7.23 19.29
CA LEU A 522 -5.70 -8.18 18.31
C LEU A 522 -4.75 -9.36 18.14
N ASN A 523 -3.46 -9.12 17.95
CA ASN A 523 -2.44 -10.16 17.82
C ASN A 523 -2.33 -11.05 19.06
N PHE A 524 -2.42 -10.46 20.26
CA PHE A 524 -2.45 -11.23 21.49
C PHE A 524 -3.65 -12.18 21.53
N TRP A 525 -4.85 -11.69 21.24
CA TRP A 525 -6.05 -12.51 21.28
C TRP A 525 -6.13 -13.54 20.15
N THR A 526 -5.62 -13.26 18.95
CA THR A 526 -5.53 -14.28 17.89
C THR A 526 -4.66 -15.46 18.32
N ALA A 527 -3.52 -15.20 18.97
CA ALA A 527 -2.65 -16.24 19.52
C ALA A 527 -3.36 -17.04 20.65
N GLU A 528 -4.06 -16.36 21.57
CA GLU A 528 -4.85 -17.01 22.64
C GLU A 528 -6.00 -17.90 22.09
N LEU A 529 -6.49 -17.60 20.89
CA LEU A 529 -7.50 -18.41 20.22
C LEU A 529 -6.91 -19.57 19.39
N GLY A 530 -5.59 -19.69 19.30
CA GLY A 530 -4.89 -20.81 18.69
C GLY A 530 -4.25 -20.54 17.33
N VAL A 531 -4.26 -19.29 16.83
CA VAL A 531 -3.58 -18.95 15.58
C VAL A 531 -2.07 -19.09 15.75
N PRO A 532 -1.37 -19.86 14.87
CA PRO A 532 0.08 -20.04 14.94
C PRO A 532 0.85 -18.73 14.70
N GLU A 533 2.03 -18.57 15.32
CA GLU A 533 2.88 -17.38 15.20
C GLU A 533 3.30 -17.05 13.75
N ASN A 534 3.42 -18.05 12.89
CA ASN A 534 3.77 -17.89 11.49
C ASN A 534 2.56 -17.55 10.58
N VAL A 535 1.39 -17.27 11.16
CA VAL A 535 0.18 -16.86 10.44
C VAL A 535 -0.20 -15.46 10.90
N ASN A 536 0.01 -14.47 10.06
CA ASN A 536 -0.59 -13.14 10.26
C ASN A 536 -2.08 -13.23 9.91
N ALA A 537 -2.92 -13.45 10.95
CA ALA A 537 -4.32 -13.80 10.78
C ALA A 537 -5.11 -12.77 9.97
N PHE A 538 -4.97 -11.49 10.27
CA PHE A 538 -5.74 -10.43 9.60
C PHE A 538 -5.22 -10.16 8.18
N ASN A 539 -3.90 -10.25 7.97
CA ASN A 539 -3.35 -10.17 6.61
C ASN A 539 -3.82 -11.34 5.75
N CYS A 540 -3.75 -12.58 6.25
CA CYS A 540 -4.29 -13.73 5.54
C CYS A 540 -5.78 -13.55 5.22
N LEU A 541 -6.57 -13.11 6.22
CA LEU A 541 -8.01 -12.92 6.08
C LEU A 541 -8.33 -11.88 4.99
N SER A 542 -7.59 -10.76 4.95
CA SER A 542 -7.84 -9.67 4.00
C SER A 542 -7.64 -10.08 2.53
N PHE A 543 -6.72 -10.99 2.23
CA PHE A 543 -6.48 -11.44 0.86
C PHE A 543 -7.36 -12.63 0.42
N LEU A 544 -8.13 -13.25 1.32
CA LEU A 544 -9.02 -14.37 0.94
C LEU A 544 -10.16 -13.94 0.02
N THR A 545 -10.44 -12.65 -0.08
CA THR A 545 -11.50 -12.09 -0.93
C THR A 545 -11.02 -11.68 -2.31
N LEU A 546 -9.73 -11.54 -2.55
CA LEU A 546 -9.18 -10.94 -3.77
C LEU A 546 -9.21 -11.93 -4.97
N PRO A 547 -10.14 -11.78 -5.93
CA PRO A 547 -10.40 -12.79 -6.95
C PRO A 547 -9.43 -12.75 -8.14
N VAL A 548 -8.29 -12.10 -8.01
CA VAL A 548 -7.21 -12.03 -9.02
C VAL A 548 -5.95 -12.76 -8.59
N ILE A 549 -5.84 -13.17 -7.32
CA ILE A 549 -4.70 -13.94 -6.80
C ILE A 549 -5.04 -15.42 -6.68
N PRO A 550 -4.30 -16.35 -7.32
CA PRO A 550 -4.55 -17.80 -7.29
C PRO A 550 -4.49 -18.40 -5.87
N SER A 551 -5.18 -19.53 -5.61
CA SER A 551 -5.99 -20.31 -6.55
C SER A 551 -7.50 -20.21 -6.31
N LEU A 552 -7.96 -20.33 -5.04
CA LEU A 552 -9.38 -20.30 -4.65
C LEU A 552 -9.64 -19.14 -3.68
N ARG A 553 -10.70 -18.39 -3.91
CA ARG A 553 -11.09 -17.20 -3.11
C ARG A 553 -12.58 -17.25 -2.76
N LEU A 554 -13.00 -16.40 -1.83
CA LEU A 554 -14.41 -16.23 -1.49
C LEU A 554 -14.82 -14.77 -1.63
N SER A 555 -15.79 -14.47 -2.47
CA SER A 555 -16.44 -13.18 -2.54
C SER A 555 -17.84 -13.23 -1.93
N ASP A 556 -18.53 -12.10 -1.85
CA ASP A 556 -19.94 -12.03 -1.50
C ASP A 556 -20.84 -12.83 -2.46
N LYS A 557 -20.39 -13.04 -3.70
CA LYS A 557 -21.09 -13.81 -4.75
C LYS A 557 -20.81 -15.32 -4.71
N GLY A 558 -19.82 -15.77 -3.93
CA GLY A 558 -19.48 -17.18 -3.75
C GLY A 558 -18.00 -17.50 -3.96
N LEU A 559 -17.69 -18.81 -4.05
CA LEU A 559 -16.32 -19.29 -4.29
C LEU A 559 -15.85 -18.96 -5.70
N VAL A 560 -14.64 -18.41 -5.80
CA VAL A 560 -14.00 -18.03 -7.06
C VAL A 560 -12.79 -18.93 -7.31
N ASP A 561 -12.83 -19.69 -8.40
CA ASP A 561 -11.67 -20.39 -8.96
C ASP A 561 -10.93 -19.39 -9.90
N VAL A 562 -9.84 -18.81 -9.38
CA VAL A 562 -9.10 -17.76 -10.10
C VAL A 562 -8.47 -18.30 -11.38
N GLY A 563 -8.03 -19.56 -11.39
CA GLY A 563 -7.47 -20.19 -12.59
C GLY A 563 -8.48 -20.37 -13.73
N LYS A 564 -9.77 -20.55 -13.39
CA LYS A 564 -10.88 -20.60 -14.35
C LYS A 564 -11.51 -19.25 -14.61
N PHE A 565 -11.19 -18.26 -13.78
CA PHE A 565 -11.81 -16.95 -13.76
C PHE A 565 -13.35 -17.04 -13.69
N ALA A 566 -13.85 -17.82 -12.73
CA ALA A 566 -15.28 -18.12 -12.60
C ALA A 566 -15.69 -18.41 -11.15
N ILE A 567 -16.94 -18.08 -10.83
CA ILE A 567 -17.60 -18.54 -9.60
C ILE A 567 -17.88 -20.04 -9.76
N VAL A 568 -17.55 -20.82 -8.73
CA VAL A 568 -17.70 -22.28 -8.71
C VAL A 568 -18.54 -22.74 -7.52
N ASP A 569 -19.17 -23.92 -7.65
CA ASP A 569 -19.92 -24.54 -6.57
C ASP A 569 -18.96 -24.94 -5.42
N LEU A 570 -19.44 -24.85 -4.17
CA LEU A 570 -18.72 -25.39 -3.02
C LEU A 570 -18.47 -26.91 -3.16
N TRP A 571 -19.38 -27.62 -3.79
CA TRP A 571 -19.40 -29.08 -3.88
C TRP A 571 -18.86 -29.59 -5.20
N GLU A 572 -18.02 -30.63 -5.11
CA GLU A 572 -17.52 -31.40 -6.25
C GLU A 572 -17.94 -32.86 -6.20
#